data_b51ed71cbd9ac1336569953ca29bc77b
#
_entry.id   b51ed71cbd9ac1336569953ca29bc77b
#
_cell.length_a   1.000
_cell.length_b   1.000
_cell.length_c   1.000
_cell.angle_alpha   90.00
_cell.angle_beta   90.00
_cell.angle_gamma   90.00
#
_symmetry.space_group_name_H-M   'P 1'
#
loop_
_entity.id
_entity.type
_entity.pdbx_description
1 polymer ?
#
loop_
_entity_poly.entity_id
_entity_poly.type
_entity_poly.pdbx_seq_one_letter_code
_entity_poly.pdbx_strand_id
1 'polypeptide(L)'
;MTSPSSARIHAQQLSLMLVTDSLACGERSLPEVVAAAVAGGVTCVQLREKLASGHVFLDRARALRQLLKPLGIPLIINDRIDIALAAQADGVHLGQTDMPVADARRILPPTMLLGWSVETPAQVEAANDLDVDYLGVSPVFATPTKTDTAPPWGLEGLSRARRLTVKPLV
;
A
#
# COMPACT_ATOMS: atom_id res chain seq x y z
N MET A 1 2.43 -31.56 -1.28
CA MET A 1 3.67 -30.83 -1.64
C MET A 1 3.22 -29.51 -2.27
N THR A 2 3.11 -28.46 -1.48
CA THR A 2 2.77 -27.11 -1.96
C THR A 2 4.03 -26.51 -2.55
N SER A 3 4.03 -26.24 -3.86
CA SER A 3 5.08 -25.46 -4.52
C SER A 3 5.27 -24.12 -3.79
N PRO A 4 6.50 -23.61 -3.65
CA PRO A 4 6.70 -22.29 -3.10
C PRO A 4 5.96 -21.29 -4.00
N SER A 5 4.99 -20.58 -3.44
CA SER A 5 4.32 -19.46 -4.08
C SER A 5 5.40 -18.50 -4.57
N SER A 6 5.53 -18.32 -5.88
CA SER A 6 6.37 -17.23 -6.40
C SER A 6 5.87 -15.93 -5.77
N ALA A 7 6.74 -15.21 -5.08
CA ALA A 7 6.37 -13.96 -4.43
C ALA A 7 5.67 -13.04 -5.45
N ARG A 8 4.46 -12.56 -5.12
CA ARG A 8 3.68 -11.66 -5.98
C ARG A 8 4.40 -10.33 -6.21
N ILE A 9 5.34 -9.99 -5.35
CA ILE A 9 6.14 -8.76 -5.44
C ILE A 9 7.58 -9.05 -4.99
N HIS A 10 8.54 -8.42 -5.65
CA HIS A 10 9.93 -8.44 -5.20
C HIS A 10 10.18 -7.34 -4.19
N ALA A 11 11.00 -7.61 -3.17
CA ALA A 11 11.34 -6.64 -2.12
C ALA A 11 11.88 -5.31 -2.70
N GLN A 12 12.58 -5.38 -3.83
CA GLN A 12 13.09 -4.19 -4.54
C GLN A 12 11.97 -3.25 -5.02
N GLN A 13 10.80 -3.79 -5.38
CA GLN A 13 9.65 -2.98 -5.79
C GLN A 13 8.99 -2.24 -4.61
N LEU A 14 9.29 -2.64 -3.37
CA LEU A 14 8.81 -1.98 -2.15
C LEU A 14 9.88 -1.09 -1.49
N SER A 15 11.04 -0.87 -2.12
CA SER A 15 12.17 -0.15 -1.53
C SER A 15 11.85 1.30 -1.21
N LEU A 16 11.01 1.95 -2.03
CA LEU A 16 10.57 3.32 -1.81
C LEU A 16 9.13 3.49 -2.30
N MET A 17 8.19 3.50 -1.37
CA MET A 17 6.78 3.67 -1.67
C MET A 17 6.35 5.14 -1.51
N LEU A 18 5.81 5.73 -2.57
CA LEU A 18 5.08 6.99 -2.48
C LEU A 18 3.62 6.71 -2.08
N VAL A 19 3.18 7.26 -0.96
CA VAL A 19 1.75 7.35 -0.63
C VAL A 19 1.26 8.73 -1.01
N THR A 20 0.28 8.82 -1.91
CA THR A 20 -0.19 10.10 -2.43
C THR A 20 -1.12 10.81 -1.46
N ASP A 21 -1.09 12.14 -1.51
CA ASP A 21 -2.08 13.02 -0.90
C ASP A 21 -2.40 14.13 -1.91
N SER A 22 -3.61 14.10 -2.48
CA SER A 22 -4.02 15.05 -3.52
C SER A 22 -4.06 16.50 -3.02
N LEU A 23 -4.31 16.71 -1.72
CA LEU A 23 -4.29 18.07 -1.14
C LEU A 23 -2.86 18.60 -1.03
N ALA A 24 -1.88 17.74 -0.80
CA ALA A 24 -0.48 18.11 -0.70
C ALA A 24 0.19 18.39 -2.07
N CYS A 25 -0.48 18.11 -3.18
CA CYS A 25 0.05 18.38 -4.53
C CYS A 25 0.18 19.89 -4.84
N GLY A 26 -0.59 20.75 -4.13
CA GLY A 26 -0.65 22.18 -4.39
C GLY A 26 -1.19 22.48 -5.79
N GLU A 27 -0.47 23.30 -6.57
CA GLU A 27 -0.86 23.66 -7.94
C GLU A 27 -0.52 22.59 -9.00
N ARG A 28 0.26 21.57 -8.64
CA ARG A 28 0.63 20.49 -9.55
C ARG A 28 -0.46 19.44 -9.62
N SER A 29 -0.65 18.84 -10.79
CA SER A 29 -1.52 17.68 -10.92
C SER A 29 -0.91 16.45 -10.25
N LEU A 30 -1.76 15.54 -9.79
CA LEU A 30 -1.31 14.28 -9.18
C LEU A 30 -0.40 13.45 -10.12
N PRO A 31 -0.68 13.30 -11.43
CA PRO A 31 0.22 12.61 -12.34
C PRO A 31 1.61 13.29 -12.47
N GLU A 32 1.70 14.62 -12.46
CA GLU A 32 2.97 15.34 -12.49
C GLU A 32 3.82 15.07 -11.25
N VAL A 33 3.19 15.08 -10.06
CA VAL A 33 3.87 14.78 -8.79
C VAL A 33 4.38 13.34 -8.79
N VAL A 34 3.54 12.39 -9.23
CA VAL A 34 3.91 10.97 -9.30
C VAL A 34 5.03 10.73 -10.32
N ALA A 35 4.96 11.35 -11.51
CA ALA A 35 6.02 11.23 -12.52
C ALA A 35 7.36 11.76 -12.01
N ALA A 36 7.36 12.92 -11.33
CA ALA A 36 8.57 13.48 -10.72
C ALA A 36 9.14 12.58 -9.61
N ALA A 37 8.28 12.00 -8.78
CA ALA A 37 8.69 11.07 -7.73
C ALA A 37 9.30 9.78 -8.30
N VAL A 38 8.71 9.22 -9.35
CA VAL A 38 9.25 8.05 -10.05
C VAL A 38 10.61 8.37 -10.69
N ALA A 39 10.75 9.53 -11.32
CA ALA A 39 12.05 9.99 -11.83
C ALA A 39 13.10 10.16 -10.71
N GLY A 40 12.64 10.45 -9.48
CA GLY A 40 13.48 10.51 -8.27
C GLY A 40 13.77 9.15 -7.62
N GLY A 41 13.27 8.04 -8.18
CA GLY A 41 13.58 6.68 -7.72
C GLY A 41 12.49 5.98 -6.91
N VAL A 42 11.26 6.49 -6.90
CA VAL A 42 10.10 5.77 -6.33
C VAL A 42 9.89 4.45 -7.07
N THR A 43 9.74 3.37 -6.32
CA THR A 43 9.62 2.01 -6.84
C THR A 43 8.22 1.43 -6.72
N CYS A 44 7.32 2.09 -5.98
CA CYS A 44 5.91 1.71 -5.80
C CYS A 44 5.08 2.95 -5.51
N VAL A 45 3.86 3.01 -6.01
CA VAL A 45 2.94 4.13 -5.74
C VAL A 45 1.66 3.60 -5.10
N GLN A 46 1.29 4.16 -3.95
CA GLN A 46 0.01 3.93 -3.32
C GLN A 46 -0.89 5.17 -3.51
N LEU A 47 -1.95 5.02 -4.27
CA LEU A 47 -2.97 6.06 -4.44
C LEU A 47 -3.93 6.06 -3.25
N ARG A 48 -3.89 7.13 -2.46
CA ARG A 48 -4.73 7.33 -1.27
C ARG A 48 -5.63 8.55 -1.45
N GLU A 49 -6.94 8.30 -1.48
CA GLU A 49 -7.98 9.30 -1.65
C GLU A 49 -9.05 9.14 -0.56
N LYS A 50 -9.01 9.98 0.45
CA LYS A 50 -9.96 9.89 1.58
C LYS A 50 -11.26 10.64 1.36
N LEU A 51 -11.24 11.70 0.54
CA LEU A 51 -12.36 12.62 0.36
C LEU A 51 -12.95 12.59 -1.06
N ALA A 52 -12.30 11.92 -2.00
CA ALA A 52 -12.76 11.85 -3.38
C ALA A 52 -14.00 10.95 -3.52
N SER A 53 -14.92 11.34 -4.40
CA SER A 53 -15.98 10.43 -4.83
C SER A 53 -15.42 9.20 -5.54
N GLY A 54 -16.17 8.09 -5.59
CA GLY A 54 -15.73 6.87 -6.27
C GLY A 54 -15.37 7.11 -7.72
N HIS A 55 -16.10 7.98 -8.44
CA HIS A 55 -15.81 8.35 -9.83
C HIS A 55 -14.45 9.05 -9.95
N VAL A 56 -14.21 10.08 -9.16
CA VAL A 56 -12.94 10.83 -9.17
C VAL A 56 -11.77 9.93 -8.76
N PHE A 57 -11.95 9.05 -7.76
CA PHE A 57 -10.93 8.10 -7.35
C PHE A 57 -10.57 7.15 -8.50
N LEU A 58 -11.58 6.59 -9.18
CA LEU A 58 -11.37 5.69 -10.31
C LEU A 58 -10.64 6.37 -11.48
N ASP A 59 -11.00 7.61 -11.81
CA ASP A 59 -10.35 8.35 -12.88
C ASP A 59 -8.87 8.61 -12.57
N ARG A 60 -8.56 9.01 -11.32
CA ARG A 60 -7.17 9.16 -10.84
C ARG A 60 -6.40 7.84 -10.89
N ALA A 61 -7.04 6.75 -10.45
CA ALA A 61 -6.43 5.42 -10.48
C ALA A 61 -6.08 4.98 -11.92
N ARG A 62 -6.99 5.20 -12.87
CA ARG A 62 -6.76 4.91 -14.29
C ARG A 62 -5.64 5.76 -14.89
N ALA A 63 -5.61 7.06 -14.59
CA ALA A 63 -4.56 7.96 -15.05
C ALA A 63 -3.18 7.52 -14.52
N LEU A 64 -3.07 7.20 -13.24
CA LEU A 64 -1.82 6.69 -12.67
C LEU A 64 -1.46 5.30 -13.21
N ARG A 65 -2.43 4.42 -13.44
CA ARG A 65 -2.18 3.12 -14.06
C ARG A 65 -1.57 3.25 -15.46
N GLN A 66 -2.10 4.17 -16.29
CA GLN A 66 -1.55 4.46 -17.62
C GLN A 66 -0.10 5.00 -17.54
N LEU A 67 0.19 5.85 -16.56
CA LEU A 67 1.52 6.42 -16.34
C LEU A 67 2.53 5.35 -15.87
N LEU A 68 2.15 4.53 -14.91
CA LEU A 68 3.07 3.64 -14.17
C LEU A 68 3.31 2.30 -14.86
N LYS A 69 2.30 1.75 -15.55
CA LYS A 69 2.38 0.44 -16.19
C LYS A 69 3.55 0.29 -17.17
N PRO A 70 3.82 1.25 -18.10
CA PRO A 70 4.96 1.16 -19.01
C PRO A 70 6.32 1.19 -18.30
N LEU A 71 6.37 1.75 -17.10
CA LEU A 71 7.58 1.89 -16.28
C LEU A 71 7.81 0.70 -15.36
N GLY A 72 6.87 -0.27 -15.32
CA GLY A 72 6.93 -1.43 -14.42
C GLY A 72 6.80 -1.07 -12.93
N ILE A 73 6.26 0.12 -12.60
CA ILE A 73 6.05 0.60 -11.23
C ILE A 73 4.66 0.15 -10.75
N PRO A 74 4.57 -0.65 -9.67
CA PRO A 74 3.29 -1.09 -9.14
C PRO A 74 2.42 0.07 -8.64
N LEU A 75 1.12 0.01 -8.99
CA LEU A 75 0.08 0.87 -8.45
C LEU A 75 -0.73 0.11 -7.40
N ILE A 76 -0.73 0.60 -6.18
CA ILE A 76 -1.53 0.09 -5.07
C ILE A 76 -2.67 1.07 -4.79
N ILE A 77 -3.88 0.56 -4.59
CA ILE A 77 -5.05 1.39 -4.20
C ILE A 77 -5.27 1.25 -2.69
N ASN A 78 -5.39 2.38 -2.00
CA ASN A 78 -5.67 2.39 -0.56
C ASN A 78 -7.16 2.13 -0.30
N ASP A 79 -7.51 1.22 0.61
CA ASP A 79 -8.83 0.85 1.15
C ASP A 79 -9.84 0.27 0.12
N ARG A 80 -9.87 0.75 -1.09
CA ARG A 80 -10.96 0.55 -2.08
C ARG A 80 -10.65 -0.61 -3.04
N ILE A 81 -11.08 -1.82 -2.68
CA ILE A 81 -10.94 -3.04 -3.52
C ILE A 81 -11.68 -2.88 -4.86
N ASP A 82 -12.86 -2.30 -4.85
CA ASP A 82 -13.66 -2.05 -6.05
C ASP A 82 -12.93 -1.14 -7.05
N ILE A 83 -12.27 -0.08 -6.57
CA ILE A 83 -11.45 0.81 -7.40
C ILE A 83 -10.21 0.07 -7.93
N ALA A 84 -9.56 -0.73 -7.08
CA ALA A 84 -8.39 -1.51 -7.49
C ALA A 84 -8.73 -2.46 -8.64
N LEU A 85 -9.84 -3.18 -8.54
CA LEU A 85 -10.32 -4.08 -9.57
C LEU A 85 -10.72 -3.33 -10.85
N ALA A 86 -11.51 -2.25 -10.74
CA ALA A 86 -12.00 -1.47 -11.87
C ALA A 86 -10.87 -0.73 -12.62
N ALA A 87 -9.81 -0.32 -11.93
CA ALA A 87 -8.64 0.33 -12.51
C ALA A 87 -7.57 -0.68 -13.00
N GLN A 88 -7.74 -1.98 -12.72
CA GLN A 88 -6.73 -3.01 -12.96
C GLN A 88 -5.38 -2.65 -12.31
N ALA A 89 -5.44 -2.15 -11.07
CA ALA A 89 -4.26 -1.86 -10.28
C ALA A 89 -3.48 -3.15 -9.95
N ASP A 90 -2.23 -3.00 -9.52
CA ASP A 90 -1.39 -4.14 -9.17
C ASP A 90 -1.67 -4.68 -7.77
N GLY A 91 -2.31 -3.87 -6.91
CA GLY A 91 -2.66 -4.28 -5.57
C GLY A 91 -3.61 -3.34 -4.84
N VAL A 92 -3.92 -3.74 -3.61
CA VAL A 92 -4.68 -2.95 -2.64
C VAL A 92 -3.95 -2.94 -1.30
N HIS A 93 -4.09 -1.87 -0.54
CA HIS A 93 -3.59 -1.76 0.82
C HIS A 93 -4.76 -1.50 1.77
N LEU A 94 -4.91 -2.33 2.80
CA LEU A 94 -6.01 -2.27 3.76
C LEU A 94 -5.50 -1.87 5.16
N GLY A 95 -6.29 -1.08 5.84
CA GLY A 95 -6.12 -0.75 7.25
C GLY A 95 -6.88 -1.72 8.17
N GLN A 96 -6.83 -1.45 9.47
CA GLN A 96 -7.43 -2.30 10.50
C GLN A 96 -8.97 -2.27 10.50
N THR A 97 -9.56 -1.20 10.00
CA THR A 97 -11.02 -0.99 9.97
C THR A 97 -11.65 -1.27 8.60
N ASP A 98 -10.81 -1.64 7.62
CA ASP A 98 -11.27 -1.99 6.28
C ASP A 98 -11.76 -3.45 6.20
N MET A 99 -12.03 -3.93 4.99
CA MET A 99 -12.43 -5.31 4.78
C MET A 99 -11.40 -6.30 5.36
N PRO A 100 -11.81 -7.32 6.13
CA PRO A 100 -10.89 -8.33 6.63
C PRO A 100 -10.07 -8.98 5.51
N VAL A 101 -8.79 -9.24 5.78
CA VAL A 101 -7.84 -9.82 4.81
C VAL A 101 -8.37 -11.08 4.15
N ALA A 102 -8.97 -12.00 4.93
CA ALA A 102 -9.51 -13.25 4.41
C ALA A 102 -10.67 -13.03 3.41
N ASP A 103 -11.50 -12.02 3.65
CA ASP A 103 -12.61 -11.66 2.75
C ASP A 103 -12.08 -10.98 1.50
N ALA A 104 -11.11 -10.08 1.66
CA ALA A 104 -10.43 -9.41 0.55
C ALA A 104 -9.77 -10.42 -0.40
N ARG A 105 -9.06 -11.43 0.14
CA ARG A 105 -8.43 -12.47 -0.68
C ARG A 105 -9.40 -13.32 -1.49
N ARG A 106 -10.63 -13.53 -1.02
CA ARG A 106 -11.67 -14.23 -1.80
C ARG A 106 -12.14 -13.46 -3.02
N ILE A 107 -12.00 -12.13 -3.01
CA ILE A 107 -12.46 -11.25 -4.07
C ILE A 107 -11.31 -10.91 -5.04
N LEU A 108 -10.10 -10.76 -4.50
CA LEU A 108 -8.94 -10.32 -5.28
C LEU A 108 -8.41 -11.44 -6.18
N PRO A 109 -8.00 -11.13 -7.42
CA PRO A 109 -7.24 -12.06 -8.25
C PRO A 109 -6.00 -12.58 -7.51
N PRO A 110 -5.61 -13.85 -7.72
CA PRO A 110 -4.43 -14.43 -7.05
C PRO A 110 -3.12 -13.67 -7.28
N THR A 111 -3.03 -12.93 -8.39
CA THR A 111 -1.84 -12.14 -8.77
C THR A 111 -1.83 -10.75 -8.16
N MET A 112 -2.94 -10.28 -7.60
CA MET A 112 -3.04 -8.93 -7.04
C MET A 112 -2.42 -8.88 -5.64
N LEU A 113 -1.61 -7.85 -5.42
CA LEU A 113 -0.94 -7.60 -4.14
C LEU A 113 -1.93 -7.19 -3.07
N LEU A 114 -1.67 -7.60 -1.83
CA LEU A 114 -2.40 -7.17 -0.65
C LEU A 114 -1.42 -6.72 0.43
N GLY A 115 -1.39 -5.42 0.69
CA GLY A 115 -0.72 -4.83 1.83
C GLY A 115 -1.67 -4.69 3.01
N TRP A 116 -1.14 -4.73 4.23
CA TRP A 116 -1.92 -4.53 5.44
C TRP A 116 -1.20 -3.64 6.43
N SER A 117 -1.89 -2.61 6.93
CA SER A 117 -1.36 -1.72 7.97
C SER A 117 -1.29 -2.44 9.31
N VAL A 118 -0.16 -2.31 10.00
CA VAL A 118 0.01 -2.81 11.38
C VAL A 118 0.47 -1.66 12.28
N GLU A 119 -0.16 -1.57 13.45
CA GLU A 119 0.04 -0.51 14.42
C GLU A 119 0.54 -1.04 15.78
N THR A 120 0.50 -2.36 15.98
CA THR A 120 0.93 -3.02 17.22
C THR A 120 1.73 -4.29 16.95
N PRO A 121 2.61 -4.73 17.89
CA PRO A 121 3.31 -5.99 17.78
C PRO A 121 2.39 -7.20 17.60
N ALA A 122 1.25 -7.24 18.29
CA ALA A 122 0.28 -8.32 18.17
C ALA A 122 -0.30 -8.43 16.74
N GLN A 123 -0.52 -7.28 16.06
CA GLN A 123 -0.97 -7.28 14.66
C GLN A 123 0.14 -7.79 13.73
N VAL A 124 1.42 -7.49 13.99
CA VAL A 124 2.54 -8.03 13.21
C VAL A 124 2.61 -9.56 13.36
N GLU A 125 2.45 -10.09 14.58
CA GLU A 125 2.42 -11.53 14.83
C GLU A 125 1.24 -12.19 14.12
N ALA A 126 0.03 -11.64 14.25
CA ALA A 126 -1.17 -12.14 13.59
C ALA A 126 -1.04 -12.13 12.05
N ALA A 127 -0.34 -11.16 11.49
CA ALA A 127 -0.13 -11.05 10.05
C ALA A 127 0.66 -12.22 9.45
N ASN A 128 1.41 -12.98 10.25
CA ASN A 128 2.15 -14.14 9.75
C ASN A 128 1.23 -15.24 9.23
N ASP A 129 0.04 -15.37 9.78
CA ASP A 129 -0.97 -16.35 9.40
C ASP A 129 -1.92 -15.82 8.30
N LEU A 130 -1.79 -14.56 7.90
CA LEU A 130 -2.62 -13.94 6.87
C LEU A 130 -1.94 -13.98 5.49
N ASP A 131 -2.75 -14.13 4.44
CA ASP A 131 -2.28 -14.05 3.05
C ASP A 131 -2.12 -12.58 2.61
N VAL A 132 -1.15 -11.89 3.21
CA VAL A 132 -0.71 -10.54 2.84
C VAL A 132 0.72 -10.56 2.32
N ASP A 133 1.01 -9.70 1.35
CA ASP A 133 2.30 -9.66 0.65
C ASP A 133 3.32 -8.75 1.35
N TYR A 134 2.86 -7.73 2.06
CA TYR A 134 3.70 -6.82 2.85
C TYR A 134 2.90 -6.16 3.98
N LEU A 135 3.61 -5.63 4.96
CA LEU A 135 3.05 -4.90 6.09
C LEU A 135 3.46 -3.43 6.04
N GLY A 136 2.48 -2.54 6.17
CA GLY A 136 2.72 -1.11 6.39
C GLY A 136 2.87 -0.83 7.87
N VAL A 137 4.06 -0.44 8.31
CA VAL A 137 4.36 -0.12 9.73
C VAL A 137 4.29 1.38 9.92
N SER A 138 3.19 1.86 10.48
CA SER A 138 3.00 3.31 10.65
C SER A 138 2.19 3.65 11.91
N PRO A 139 2.43 4.87 12.48
CA PRO A 139 3.54 5.76 12.17
C PRO A 139 4.83 5.33 12.88
N VAL A 140 5.98 5.48 12.24
CA VAL A 140 7.28 5.29 12.93
C VAL A 140 7.56 6.49 13.84
N PHE A 141 7.27 7.71 13.36
CA PHE A 141 7.32 8.95 14.13
C PHE A 141 5.97 9.67 14.05
N ALA A 142 5.72 10.57 14.99
CA ALA A 142 4.49 11.39 14.98
C ALA A 142 4.39 12.17 13.67
N THR A 143 3.17 12.22 13.10
CA THR A 143 2.88 12.87 11.82
C THR A 143 1.55 13.60 11.88
N PRO A 144 1.41 14.78 11.26
CA PRO A 144 0.14 15.48 11.16
C PRO A 144 -0.77 14.89 10.06
N THR A 145 -0.24 14.07 9.14
CA THR A 145 -0.98 13.59 7.97
C THR A 145 -1.98 12.47 8.29
N LYS A 146 -1.64 11.61 9.25
CA LYS A 146 -2.51 10.53 9.74
C LYS A 146 -2.59 10.64 11.26
N THR A 147 -3.69 11.15 11.76
CA THR A 147 -3.91 11.45 13.20
C THR A 147 -4.69 10.37 13.94
N ASP A 148 -5.27 9.42 13.21
CA ASP A 148 -6.10 8.31 13.68
C ASP A 148 -5.28 7.01 13.85
N THR A 149 -4.07 7.11 14.39
CA THR A 149 -3.16 5.97 14.57
C THR A 149 -2.85 5.68 16.03
N ALA A 150 -2.40 4.46 16.31
CA ALA A 150 -1.76 4.12 17.57
C ALA A 150 -0.49 4.99 17.83
N PRO A 151 0.06 4.99 19.05
CA PRO A 151 1.31 5.68 19.34
C PRO A 151 2.45 5.28 18.38
N PRO A 152 3.35 6.22 18.03
CA PRO A 152 4.45 5.93 17.12
C PRO A 152 5.34 4.76 17.57
N TRP A 153 5.77 3.94 16.62
CA TRP A 153 6.63 2.79 16.87
C TRP A 153 8.03 3.18 17.37
N GLY A 154 8.58 4.30 16.90
CA GLY A 154 9.98 4.62 17.04
C GLY A 154 10.89 3.60 16.35
N LEU A 155 12.21 3.81 16.44
CA LEU A 155 13.18 2.88 15.83
C LEU A 155 13.23 1.53 16.56
N GLU A 156 13.04 1.52 17.87
CA GLU A 156 12.99 0.28 18.66
C GLU A 156 11.77 -0.56 18.31
N GLY A 157 10.60 0.08 18.17
CA GLY A 157 9.37 -0.58 17.73
C GLY A 157 9.51 -1.17 16.34
N LEU A 158 10.08 -0.42 15.38
CA LEU A 158 10.35 -0.93 14.03
C LEU A 158 11.31 -2.13 14.05
N SER A 159 12.39 -2.06 14.84
CA SER A 159 13.30 -3.18 15.05
C SER A 159 12.60 -4.40 15.67
N ARG A 160 11.66 -4.18 16.60
CA ARG A 160 10.83 -5.24 17.17
C ARG A 160 9.90 -5.84 16.11
N ALA A 161 9.20 -5.01 15.33
CA ALA A 161 8.33 -5.49 14.24
C ALA A 161 9.12 -6.39 13.28
N ARG A 162 10.35 -6.01 12.90
CA ARG A 162 11.20 -6.81 12.01
C ARG A 162 11.51 -8.21 12.58
N ARG A 163 11.68 -8.34 13.88
CA ARG A 163 11.95 -9.64 14.52
C ARG A 163 10.73 -10.56 14.59
N LEU A 164 9.52 -10.01 14.54
CA LEU A 164 8.25 -10.74 14.68
C LEU A 164 7.73 -11.31 13.36
N THR A 165 8.27 -10.90 12.20
CA THR A 165 7.81 -11.38 10.89
C THR A 165 8.95 -11.46 9.89
N VAL A 166 8.79 -12.30 8.86
CA VAL A 166 9.68 -12.35 7.70
C VAL A 166 9.08 -11.61 6.48
N LYS A 167 7.81 -11.18 6.59
CA LYS A 167 7.15 -10.44 5.52
C LYS A 167 7.87 -9.11 5.27
N PRO A 168 7.86 -8.57 4.03
CA PRO A 168 8.34 -7.23 3.74
C PRO A 168 7.66 -6.20 4.64
N LEU A 169 8.44 -5.25 5.17
CA LEU A 169 7.95 -4.08 5.92
C LEU A 169 8.17 -2.82 5.08
N VAL A 170 7.15 -1.96 5.05
CA VAL A 170 7.14 -0.66 4.37
C VAL A 170 6.79 0.42 5.37
#